data_a0b7a7e74c0419efae384b966fa5cddf
#
_entry.id   a0b7a7e74c0419efae384b966fa5cddf
#
_cell.length_a   1.000
_cell.length_b   1.000
_cell.length_c   1.000
_cell.angle_alpha   90.00
_cell.angle_beta   90.00
_cell.angle_gamma   90.00
#
_symmetry.space_group_name_H-M   'P 1'
#
loop_
_entity.id
_entity.type
_entity.pdbx_description
1 polymer ?
#
loop_
_entity_poly.entity_id
_entity_poly.type
_entity_poly.pdbx_seq_one_letter_code
_entity_poly.pdbx_strand_id
1 'polypeptide(L)'
;MPQLRDSGNHGSWQEARRSSQFQGFARIFGVETEYGVSVTGSDRPVDAAQVAMMMFQPVVSRARSTNTYLANGSRLYLDVGSHPEYATAEARDPREALAQDLAGEHVMRNLAMKAQSKLREYYDANET
;
A
#
# COMPACT_ATOMS: atom_id res chain seq x y z
N MET A 1 37.57 -4.72 -30.10
CA MET A 1 36.54 -4.55 -29.05
C MET A 1 36.40 -5.86 -28.32
N PRO A 2 36.70 -5.93 -27.03
CA PRO A 2 36.49 -7.17 -26.28
C PRO A 2 35.01 -7.32 -25.99
N GLN A 3 34.46 -8.46 -26.39
CA GLN A 3 33.10 -8.86 -26.02
C GLN A 3 33.08 -9.16 -24.52
N LEU A 4 32.26 -8.41 -23.79
CA LEU A 4 31.88 -8.72 -22.42
C LEU A 4 31.07 -10.04 -22.46
N ARG A 5 31.69 -11.11 -22.01
CA ARG A 5 30.97 -12.34 -21.70
C ARG A 5 30.14 -12.07 -20.46
N ASP A 6 28.85 -11.98 -20.65
CA ASP A 6 27.86 -12.06 -19.58
C ASP A 6 27.91 -13.49 -19.00
N SER A 7 28.70 -13.66 -17.96
CA SER A 7 28.66 -14.85 -17.12
C SER A 7 27.49 -14.73 -16.16
N GLY A 8 26.27 -14.68 -16.73
CA GLY A 8 25.04 -14.66 -15.96
C GLY A 8 24.96 -15.91 -15.10
N ASN A 9 25.16 -15.72 -13.82
CA ASN A 9 25.00 -16.71 -12.77
C ASN A 9 23.49 -17.05 -12.59
N HIS A 10 22.84 -17.48 -13.68
CA HIS A 10 21.43 -17.92 -13.65
C HIS A 10 21.23 -19.24 -12.88
N GLY A 11 22.30 -19.96 -12.58
CA GLY A 11 22.23 -21.21 -11.85
C GLY A 11 21.89 -21.05 -10.38
N SER A 12 22.43 -20.01 -9.73
CA SER A 12 22.31 -19.85 -8.27
C SER A 12 20.89 -19.57 -7.78
N TRP A 13 20.09 -18.87 -8.57
CA TRP A 13 18.68 -18.58 -8.23
C TRP A 13 17.75 -19.78 -8.46
N GLN A 14 18.05 -20.60 -9.46
CA GLN A 14 17.31 -21.83 -9.70
C GLN A 14 17.70 -22.92 -8.70
N GLU A 15 18.95 -22.96 -8.28
CA GLU A 15 19.41 -23.85 -7.21
C GLU A 15 18.87 -23.41 -5.84
N ALA A 16 18.82 -22.13 -5.54
CA ALA A 16 18.16 -21.60 -4.35
C ALA A 16 16.65 -21.92 -4.35
N ARG A 17 15.99 -21.89 -5.49
CA ARG A 17 14.59 -22.34 -5.60
C ARG A 17 14.43 -23.84 -5.39
N ARG A 18 15.41 -24.65 -5.78
CA ARG A 18 15.38 -26.11 -5.57
C ARG A 18 15.74 -26.49 -4.14
N SER A 19 16.66 -25.76 -3.50
CA SER A 19 17.02 -26.01 -2.10
C SER A 19 15.95 -25.49 -1.12
N SER A 20 15.13 -24.54 -1.52
CA SER A 20 13.95 -24.09 -0.78
C SER A 20 12.71 -24.98 -1.00
N GLN A 21 12.82 -26.05 -1.79
CA GLN A 21 11.87 -27.15 -1.75
C GLN A 21 12.07 -27.92 -0.45
N PHE A 22 11.76 -27.24 0.64
CA PHE A 22 11.42 -27.90 1.87
C PHE A 22 10.37 -28.95 1.49
N GLN A 23 10.66 -30.22 1.81
CA GLN A 23 9.66 -31.28 1.84
C GLN A 23 8.69 -30.97 2.98
N GLY A 24 7.93 -29.90 2.85
CA GLY A 24 7.04 -29.37 3.84
C GLY A 24 6.00 -28.49 3.17
N PHE A 25 5.12 -27.99 3.95
CA PHE A 25 4.01 -27.15 3.50
C PHE A 25 4.51 -25.93 2.71
N ALA A 26 3.99 -25.74 1.49
CA ALA A 26 4.12 -24.48 0.79
C ALA A 26 3.57 -23.37 1.69
N ARG A 27 4.40 -22.41 2.07
CA ARG A 27 3.96 -21.28 2.88
C ARG A 27 3.31 -20.25 2.00
N ILE A 28 2.17 -19.78 2.46
CA ILE A 28 1.48 -18.61 1.92
C ILE A 28 1.54 -17.55 3.01
N PHE A 29 1.88 -16.33 2.65
CA PHE A 29 1.99 -15.22 3.59
C PHE A 29 1.58 -13.91 2.95
N GLY A 30 1.38 -12.90 3.76
CA GLY A 30 1.09 -11.54 3.34
C GLY A 30 1.82 -10.55 4.24
N VAL A 31 1.76 -9.29 3.86
CA VAL A 31 2.29 -8.17 4.61
C VAL A 31 1.16 -7.19 4.88
N GLU A 32 1.08 -6.71 6.09
CA GLU A 32 0.23 -5.58 6.47
C GLU A 32 1.13 -4.38 6.72
N THR A 33 0.79 -3.26 6.11
CA THR A 33 1.49 -1.99 6.29
C THR A 33 0.51 -0.94 6.78
N GLU A 34 0.79 -0.42 7.96
CA GLU A 34 0.05 0.65 8.61
C GLU A 34 0.71 2.00 8.30
N TYR A 35 -0.08 3.00 7.98
CA TYR A 35 0.38 4.33 7.59
C TYR A 35 -0.04 5.37 8.61
N GLY A 36 0.94 6.10 9.16
CA GLY A 36 0.67 7.30 9.93
C GLY A 36 0.32 8.47 8.99
N VAL A 37 -0.73 9.21 9.35
CA VAL A 37 -1.14 10.43 8.63
C VAL A 37 -0.77 11.64 9.46
N SER A 38 -0.11 12.61 8.83
CA SER A 38 0.18 13.90 9.42
C SER A 38 -0.12 15.04 8.44
N VAL A 39 -0.44 16.20 8.96
CA VAL A 39 -0.68 17.41 8.17
C VAL A 39 0.39 18.44 8.50
N THR A 40 1.01 19.00 7.49
CA THR A 40 2.02 20.04 7.62
C THR A 40 1.68 21.24 6.74
N GLY A 41 2.17 22.42 7.11
CA GLY A 41 2.00 23.64 6.31
C GLY A 41 0.59 24.26 6.37
N SER A 42 -0.23 23.88 7.34
CA SER A 42 -1.51 24.51 7.60
C SER A 42 -1.37 25.54 8.74
N ASP A 43 -1.94 26.72 8.54
CA ASP A 43 -2.02 27.77 9.57
C ASP A 43 -3.07 27.47 10.63
N ARG A 44 -3.89 26.43 10.41
CA ARG A 44 -4.96 25.99 11.29
C ARG A 44 -4.73 24.54 11.75
N PRO A 45 -5.18 24.20 12.96
CA PRO A 45 -5.17 22.80 13.39
C PRO A 45 -6.03 21.94 12.45
N VAL A 46 -5.44 20.89 11.92
CA VAL A 46 -6.14 19.88 11.11
C VAL A 46 -6.05 18.54 11.81
N ASP A 47 -7.18 17.93 12.05
CA ASP A 47 -7.26 16.61 12.66
C ASP A 47 -6.84 15.54 11.65
N ALA A 48 -5.74 14.83 11.94
CA ALA A 48 -5.23 13.75 11.10
C ALA A 48 -6.25 12.61 10.90
N ALA A 49 -7.10 12.35 11.90
CA ALA A 49 -8.17 11.36 11.78
C ALA A 49 -9.22 11.77 10.74
N GLN A 50 -9.57 13.05 10.69
CA GLN A 50 -10.45 13.57 9.64
C GLN A 50 -9.83 13.44 8.25
N VAL A 51 -8.54 13.71 8.12
CA VAL A 51 -7.83 13.53 6.85
C VAL A 51 -7.80 12.07 6.43
N ALA A 52 -7.54 11.14 7.35
CA ALA A 52 -7.61 9.71 7.08
C ALA A 52 -9.02 9.29 6.60
N MET A 53 -10.07 9.80 7.21
CA MET A 53 -11.44 9.59 6.73
C MET A 53 -11.68 10.18 5.34
N MET A 54 -11.12 11.35 5.04
CA MET A 54 -11.20 11.94 3.69
C MET A 54 -10.47 11.09 2.65
N MET A 55 -9.33 10.48 3.01
CA MET A 55 -8.62 9.55 2.14
C MET A 55 -9.50 8.37 1.73
N PHE A 56 -10.33 7.89 2.65
CA PHE A 56 -11.20 6.74 2.43
C PHE A 56 -12.55 7.08 1.79
N GLN A 57 -12.89 8.33 1.61
CA GLN A 57 -14.16 8.72 0.97
C GLN A 57 -14.40 8.03 -0.39
N PRO A 58 -13.43 7.96 -1.32
CA PRO A 58 -13.63 7.24 -2.58
C PRO A 58 -13.89 5.74 -2.38
N VAL A 59 -13.31 5.15 -1.34
CA VAL A 59 -13.50 3.74 -0.98
C VAL A 59 -14.90 3.52 -0.41
N VAL A 60 -15.30 4.35 0.55
CA VAL A 60 -16.61 4.29 1.20
C VAL A 60 -17.75 4.51 0.19
N SER A 61 -17.56 5.40 -0.78
CA SER A 61 -18.55 5.66 -1.84
C SER A 61 -18.85 4.43 -2.68
N ARG A 62 -17.86 3.57 -2.90
CA ARG A 62 -17.99 2.34 -3.68
C ARG A 62 -18.41 1.14 -2.83
N ALA A 63 -17.68 0.91 -1.74
CA ALA A 63 -17.80 -0.28 -0.92
C ALA A 63 -18.78 -0.12 0.25
N ARG A 64 -19.20 1.10 0.55
CA ARG A 64 -20.00 1.47 1.73
C ARG A 64 -19.36 1.03 3.05
N SER A 65 -18.04 0.95 3.07
CA SER A 65 -17.25 0.52 4.21
C SER A 65 -15.85 1.12 4.14
N THR A 66 -15.24 1.34 5.30
CA THR A 66 -13.81 1.65 5.43
C THR A 66 -12.93 0.40 5.41
N ASN A 67 -13.49 -0.73 5.05
CA ASN A 67 -12.81 -2.03 5.00
C ASN A 67 -13.29 -2.77 3.76
N THR A 68 -12.43 -2.90 2.75
CA THR A 68 -12.78 -3.49 1.48
C THR A 68 -11.63 -4.27 0.86
N TYR A 69 -11.98 -5.28 0.09
CA TYR A 69 -11.02 -5.97 -0.78
C TYR A 69 -10.92 -5.27 -2.13
N LEU A 70 -9.70 -5.21 -2.64
CA LEU A 70 -9.40 -4.70 -3.96
C LEU A 70 -9.40 -5.83 -5.00
N ALA A 71 -9.42 -5.45 -6.27
CA ALA A 71 -9.47 -6.43 -7.38
C ALA A 71 -8.26 -7.37 -7.41
N ASN A 72 -7.12 -6.96 -6.87
CA ASN A 72 -5.91 -7.77 -6.76
C ASN A 72 -5.90 -8.74 -5.55
N GLY A 73 -6.99 -8.77 -4.76
CA GLY A 73 -7.10 -9.58 -3.55
C GLY A 73 -6.52 -8.94 -2.29
N SER A 74 -5.94 -7.75 -2.39
CA SER A 74 -5.48 -6.98 -1.24
C SER A 74 -6.65 -6.37 -0.48
N ARG A 75 -6.43 -6.05 0.78
CA ARG A 75 -7.41 -5.40 1.65
C ARG A 75 -6.96 -4.00 2.00
N LEU A 76 -7.87 -3.06 1.87
CA LEU A 76 -7.68 -1.67 2.25
C LEU A 76 -8.65 -1.32 3.37
N TYR A 77 -8.16 -0.78 4.47
CA TYR A 77 -9.01 -0.47 5.63
C TYR A 77 -8.44 0.63 6.53
N LEU A 78 -9.33 1.21 7.34
CA LEU A 78 -8.97 2.06 8.47
C LEU A 78 -9.03 1.24 9.74
N ASP A 79 -7.92 1.18 10.46
CA ASP A 79 -7.87 0.54 11.76
C ASP A 79 -8.32 1.49 12.89
N VAL A 80 -8.45 0.94 14.07
CA VAL A 80 -8.72 1.69 15.30
C VAL A 80 -7.63 2.74 15.50
N GLY A 81 -8.03 4.00 15.64
CA GLY A 81 -7.10 5.14 15.67
C GLY A 81 -6.97 5.86 14.32
N SER A 82 -7.77 5.46 13.33
CA SER A 82 -7.81 6.09 11.99
C SER A 82 -6.49 6.00 11.23
N HIS A 83 -5.77 4.91 11.39
CA HIS A 83 -4.60 4.62 10.59
C HIS A 83 -5.01 3.85 9.32
N PRO A 84 -4.71 4.39 8.13
CA PRO A 84 -4.87 3.64 6.89
C PRO A 84 -3.97 2.40 6.88
N GLU A 85 -4.54 1.26 6.55
CA GLU A 85 -3.81 0.01 6.43
C GLU A 85 -4.04 -0.65 5.08
N TYR A 86 -2.99 -1.30 4.60
CA TYR A 86 -3.02 -2.11 3.40
C TYR A 86 -2.46 -3.50 3.71
N ALA A 87 -3.30 -4.51 3.53
CA ALA A 87 -2.90 -5.90 3.61
C ALA A 87 -2.76 -6.46 2.18
N THR A 88 -1.59 -7.01 1.86
CA THR A 88 -1.38 -7.64 0.57
C THR A 88 -2.28 -8.87 0.39
N ALA A 89 -2.52 -9.28 -0.85
CA ALA A 89 -3.02 -10.63 -1.11
C ALA A 89 -1.95 -11.67 -0.71
N GLU A 90 -2.35 -12.93 -0.67
CA GLU A 90 -1.42 -14.00 -0.38
C GLU A 90 -0.27 -14.02 -1.39
N ALA A 91 0.93 -14.18 -0.87
CA ALA A 91 2.15 -14.30 -1.64
C ALA A 91 2.86 -15.62 -1.36
N ARG A 92 3.54 -16.15 -2.35
CA ARG A 92 4.30 -17.40 -2.24
C ARG A 92 5.79 -17.16 -2.04
N ASP A 93 6.26 -15.98 -2.42
CA ASP A 93 7.66 -15.60 -2.30
C ASP A 93 7.80 -14.12 -1.91
N PRO A 94 8.99 -13.71 -1.41
CA PRO A 94 9.23 -12.34 -0.99
C PRO A 94 9.08 -11.31 -2.12
N ARG A 95 9.32 -11.68 -3.37
CA ARG A 95 9.20 -10.78 -4.52
C ARG A 95 7.74 -10.43 -4.78
N GLU A 96 6.84 -11.40 -4.73
CA GLU A 96 5.41 -11.16 -4.83
C GLU A 96 4.92 -10.28 -3.70
N ALA A 97 5.34 -10.55 -2.46
CA ALA A 97 4.97 -9.76 -1.29
C ALA A 97 5.44 -8.31 -1.43
N LEU A 98 6.69 -8.10 -1.84
CA LEU A 98 7.25 -6.75 -2.06
C LEU A 98 6.49 -6.01 -3.16
N ALA A 99 6.21 -6.65 -4.29
CA ALA A 99 5.49 -6.02 -5.39
C ALA A 99 4.08 -5.57 -4.96
N GLN A 100 3.40 -6.38 -4.15
CA GLN A 100 2.08 -6.05 -3.63
C GLN A 100 2.12 -4.95 -2.57
N ASP A 101 3.13 -4.94 -1.70
CA ASP A 101 3.31 -3.88 -0.71
C ASP A 101 3.60 -2.53 -1.38
N LEU A 102 4.45 -2.49 -2.40
CA LEU A 102 4.70 -1.30 -3.21
C LEU A 102 3.44 -0.83 -3.95
N ALA A 103 2.61 -1.74 -4.41
CA ALA A 103 1.31 -1.39 -4.98
C ALA A 103 0.39 -0.73 -3.93
N GLY A 104 0.43 -1.20 -2.69
CA GLY A 104 -0.27 -0.61 -1.55
C GLY A 104 0.19 0.81 -1.26
N GLU A 105 1.48 1.05 -1.25
CA GLU A 105 2.04 2.40 -1.11
C GLU A 105 1.53 3.35 -2.21
N HIS A 106 1.47 2.86 -3.45
CA HIS A 106 0.94 3.65 -4.56
C HIS A 106 -0.55 3.99 -4.38
N VAL A 107 -1.36 3.03 -3.94
CA VAL A 107 -2.78 3.26 -3.61
C VAL A 107 -2.92 4.32 -2.53
N MET A 108 -2.18 4.20 -1.42
CA MET A 108 -2.22 5.14 -0.31
C MET A 108 -1.80 6.55 -0.73
N ARG A 109 -0.76 6.66 -1.53
CA ARG A 109 -0.30 7.95 -2.07
C ARG A 109 -1.39 8.63 -2.91
N ASN A 110 -2.08 7.88 -3.75
CA ASN A 110 -3.18 8.41 -4.55
C ASN A 110 -4.37 8.88 -3.69
N LEU A 111 -4.71 8.13 -2.65
CA LEU A 111 -5.76 8.52 -1.71
C LEU A 111 -5.37 9.79 -0.93
N ALA A 112 -4.12 9.89 -0.50
CA ALA A 112 -3.60 11.07 0.20
C ALA A 112 -3.63 12.31 -0.70
N MET A 113 -3.22 12.20 -1.95
CA MET A 113 -3.28 13.31 -2.92
C MET A 113 -4.70 13.81 -3.15
N LYS A 114 -5.67 12.90 -3.27
CA LYS A 114 -7.09 13.25 -3.41
C LYS A 114 -7.63 13.94 -2.16
N ALA A 115 -7.27 13.46 -0.98
CA ALA A 115 -7.65 14.08 0.29
C ALA A 115 -7.06 15.48 0.43
N GLN A 116 -5.78 15.65 0.04
CA GLN A 116 -5.11 16.95 0.05
C GLN A 116 -5.81 17.97 -0.86
N SER A 117 -6.23 17.56 -2.07
CA SER A 117 -6.96 18.45 -2.98
C SER A 117 -8.29 18.88 -2.38
N LYS A 118 -9.05 17.96 -1.82
CA LYS A 118 -10.33 18.27 -1.15
C LYS A 118 -10.16 19.17 0.06
N LEU A 119 -9.11 18.98 0.82
CA LEU A 119 -8.82 19.79 1.99
C LEU A 119 -8.53 21.24 1.58
N ARG A 120 -7.78 21.46 0.50
CA ARG A 120 -7.52 22.79 -0.06
C ARG A 120 -8.82 23.45 -0.52
N GLU A 121 -9.62 22.75 -1.29
CA GLU A 121 -10.94 23.26 -1.75
C GLU A 121 -11.84 23.67 -0.57
N TYR A 122 -11.84 22.89 0.50
CA TYR A 122 -12.61 23.19 1.70
C TYR A 122 -12.15 24.48 2.38
N TYR A 123 -10.86 24.69 2.51
CA TYR A 123 -10.31 25.91 3.11
C TYR A 123 -10.51 27.13 2.22
N ASP A 124 -10.25 27.02 0.93
CA ASP A 124 -10.45 28.11 -0.04
C ASP A 124 -11.92 28.58 -0.06
N ALA A 125 -12.86 27.64 0.05
CA ALA A 125 -14.30 27.97 0.08
C ALA A 125 -14.75 28.65 1.39
N ASN A 126 -14.02 28.52 2.48
CA ASN A 126 -14.38 29.08 3.78
C ASN A 126 -13.56 30.35 4.13
N GLU A 127 -12.68 30.82 3.24
CA GLU A 127 -11.95 32.08 3.39
C GLU A 127 -12.69 33.30 2.76
N THR A 128 -13.84 33.07 2.15
CA THR A 128 -14.75 34.13 1.62
C THR A 128 -15.90 34.38 2.56
#